data_84ef487a60bc4d36b70239a008725ff2
#
_entry.id   84ef487a60bc4d36b70239a008725ff2
#
_cell.length_a   1.000
_cell.length_b   1.000
_cell.length_c   1.000
_cell.angle_alpha   90.00
_cell.angle_beta   90.00
_cell.angle_gamma   90.00
#
_symmetry.space_group_name_H-M   'P 1'
#
loop_
_entity.id
_entity.type
_entity.pdbx_description
1 polymer ?
#
loop_
_entity_poly.entity_id
_entity_poly.type
_entity_poly.pdbx_seq_one_letter_code
_entity_poly.pdbx_strand_id
1 'polypeptide(L)'
;MTEHFETLEPVLGLAHGGTIGGEPAFTFPAVLDALALCTQHNISVLGVELMRMAPQGYCTEGISTYEVQLEGQSWHEFVLLNNSLAAEFVKHNRGGDDHFYLLTATLEAEFHNLRPS
;
A
#
# COMPACT_ATOMS: atom_id res chain seq x y z
N MET A 1 5.42 -9.44 -14.85
CA MET A 1 6.13 -8.28 -14.31
C MET A 1 5.75 -7.00 -15.00
N THR A 2 5.79 -6.98 -16.35
CA THR A 2 5.48 -5.77 -17.10
C THR A 2 4.06 -5.26 -16.86
N GLU A 3 3.08 -6.16 -16.90
CA GLU A 3 1.68 -5.78 -16.66
C GLU A 3 1.47 -5.22 -15.25
N HIS A 4 2.16 -5.80 -14.27
CA HIS A 4 2.07 -5.33 -12.90
C HIS A 4 2.56 -3.88 -12.79
N PHE A 5 3.72 -3.58 -13.37
CA PHE A 5 4.26 -2.22 -13.32
C PHE A 5 3.38 -1.24 -14.07
N GLU A 6 2.86 -1.63 -15.22
CA GLU A 6 1.96 -0.75 -15.98
C GLU A 6 0.71 -0.42 -15.18
N THR A 7 0.12 -1.42 -14.51
CA THR A 7 -1.08 -1.22 -13.72
C THR A 7 -0.80 -0.33 -12.50
N LEU A 8 0.37 -0.46 -11.90
CA LEU A 8 0.74 0.31 -10.71
C LEU A 8 1.29 1.70 -11.04
N GLU A 9 1.61 1.97 -12.30
CA GLU A 9 2.23 3.24 -12.66
C GLU A 9 1.47 4.48 -12.18
N PRO A 10 0.13 4.56 -12.33
CA PRO A 10 -0.60 5.72 -11.82
C PRO A 10 -0.43 5.90 -10.31
N VAL A 11 -0.34 4.78 -9.56
CA VAL A 11 -0.12 4.83 -8.12
C VAL A 11 1.30 5.27 -7.81
N LEU A 12 2.28 4.70 -8.53
CA LEU A 12 3.69 5.01 -8.32
C LEU A 12 3.99 6.48 -8.60
N GLY A 13 3.26 7.10 -9.53
CA GLY A 13 3.43 8.50 -9.85
C GLY A 13 3.14 9.42 -8.67
N LEU A 14 2.45 8.95 -7.63
CA LEU A 14 2.15 9.72 -6.43
C LEU A 14 3.20 9.52 -5.34
N ALA A 15 4.21 8.69 -5.57
CA ALA A 15 5.22 8.36 -4.57
C ALA A 15 6.24 9.50 -4.46
N HIS A 16 5.92 10.51 -3.67
CA HIS A 16 6.75 11.70 -3.51
C HIS A 16 8.09 11.41 -2.83
N GLY A 17 8.15 10.40 -1.97
CA GLY A 17 9.38 9.97 -1.33
C GLY A 17 10.22 9.05 -2.19
N GLY A 18 9.79 8.75 -3.41
CA GLY A 18 10.44 7.77 -4.26
C GLY A 18 10.25 6.37 -3.73
N THR A 19 11.34 5.61 -3.57
CA THR A 19 11.24 4.27 -2.99
C THR A 19 12.13 4.18 -1.76
N ILE A 20 11.66 3.41 -0.78
CA ILE A 20 12.40 3.09 0.43
C ILE A 20 12.42 1.56 0.53
N GLY A 21 13.61 0.97 0.45
CA GLY A 21 13.73 -0.48 0.46
C GLY A 21 13.03 -1.16 -0.70
N GLY A 22 12.91 -0.47 -1.84
CA GLY A 22 12.26 -1.02 -3.03
C GLY A 22 10.75 -0.83 -3.05
N GLU A 23 10.15 -0.25 -2.02
CA GLU A 23 8.72 -0.01 -1.95
C GLU A 23 8.40 1.47 -2.17
N PRO A 24 7.29 1.80 -2.87
CA PRO A 24 6.93 3.20 -3.08
C PRO A 24 6.61 3.90 -1.77
N ALA A 25 7.12 5.11 -1.61
CA ALA A 25 6.95 5.90 -0.39
C ALA A 25 6.05 7.10 -0.68
N PHE A 26 5.01 7.27 0.12
CA PHE A 26 4.01 8.33 -0.07
C PHE A 26 3.96 9.24 1.13
N THR A 27 3.78 10.55 0.87
CA THR A 27 3.50 11.50 1.93
C THR A 27 2.00 11.54 2.19
N PHE A 28 1.58 12.16 3.28
CA PHE A 28 0.18 12.47 3.51
C PHE A 28 -0.10 13.85 2.90
N PRO A 29 -1.17 14.09 2.13
CA PRO A 29 -2.28 13.17 1.86
C PRO A 29 -2.15 12.32 0.59
N ALA A 30 -1.01 12.35 -0.09
CA ALA A 30 -0.81 11.61 -1.33
C ALA A 30 -1.08 10.12 -1.16
N VAL A 31 -0.80 9.55 0.02
CA VAL A 31 -1.06 8.15 0.29
C VAL A 31 -2.55 7.80 0.17
N LEU A 32 -3.45 8.74 0.51
CA LEU A 32 -4.88 8.50 0.36
C LEU A 32 -5.28 8.43 -1.12
N ASP A 33 -4.68 9.26 -1.95
CA ASP A 33 -4.91 9.21 -3.39
C ASP A 33 -4.36 7.90 -3.98
N ALA A 34 -3.22 7.44 -3.48
CA ALA A 34 -2.65 6.16 -3.90
C ALA A 34 -3.57 5.00 -3.54
N LEU A 35 -4.16 5.02 -2.34
CA LEU A 35 -5.10 3.98 -1.93
C LEU A 35 -6.36 3.99 -2.80
N ALA A 36 -6.86 5.17 -3.14
CA ALA A 36 -8.02 5.30 -4.03
C ALA A 36 -7.72 4.73 -5.41
N LEU A 37 -6.53 5.00 -5.94
CA LEU A 37 -6.12 4.45 -7.23
C LEU A 37 -5.96 2.93 -7.17
N CYS A 38 -5.43 2.40 -6.08
CA CYS A 38 -5.34 0.96 -5.90
C CYS A 38 -6.73 0.33 -5.97
N THR A 39 -7.70 0.90 -5.29
CA THR A 39 -9.08 0.41 -5.33
C THR A 39 -9.65 0.47 -6.74
N GLN A 40 -9.42 1.57 -7.43
CA GLN A 40 -9.91 1.78 -8.79
C GLN A 40 -9.34 0.75 -9.78
N HIS A 41 -8.10 0.32 -9.57
CA HIS A 41 -7.42 -0.64 -10.42
C HIS A 41 -7.46 -2.08 -9.91
N ASN A 42 -8.30 -2.36 -8.92
CA ASN A 42 -8.44 -3.70 -8.32
C ASN A 42 -7.13 -4.23 -7.75
N ILE A 43 -6.35 -3.34 -7.15
CA ILE A 43 -5.10 -3.68 -6.48
C ILE A 43 -5.37 -3.71 -4.99
N SER A 44 -5.06 -4.85 -4.34
CA SER A 44 -5.25 -4.97 -2.90
C SER A 44 -4.01 -4.55 -2.15
N VAL A 45 -4.18 -3.69 -1.17
CA VAL A 45 -3.12 -3.30 -0.25
C VAL A 45 -3.06 -4.37 0.84
N LEU A 46 -1.89 -4.95 1.06
CA LEU A 46 -1.68 -5.99 2.05
C LEU A 46 -1.04 -5.47 3.33
N GLY A 47 -0.50 -4.26 3.28
CA GLY A 47 0.09 -3.66 4.46
C GLY A 47 0.48 -2.21 4.22
N VAL A 48 0.56 -1.46 5.32
CA VAL A 48 1.03 -0.08 5.32
C VAL A 48 2.05 0.04 6.44
N GLU A 49 3.15 0.69 6.15
CA GLU A 49 4.18 0.96 7.14
C GLU A 49 4.41 2.45 7.24
N LEU A 50 4.31 3.01 8.44
CA LEU A 50 4.61 4.42 8.70
C LEU A 50 6.08 4.54 9.06
N MET A 51 6.82 5.30 8.26
CA MET A 51 8.25 5.51 8.42
C MET A 51 8.52 6.96 8.75
N ARG A 52 9.50 7.21 9.61
CA ARG A 52 9.97 8.57 9.89
C ARG A 52 11.42 8.69 9.44
N MET A 53 11.74 9.80 8.79
CA MET A 53 13.13 10.11 8.44
C MET A 53 13.84 10.63 9.69
N ALA A 54 14.95 9.98 10.06
CA ALA A 54 15.77 10.38 11.18
C ALA A 54 17.19 10.65 10.68
N PRO A 55 18.04 11.34 11.47
CA PRO A 55 19.41 11.63 11.05
C PRO A 55 20.21 10.37 10.65
N GLN A 56 19.92 9.22 11.27
CA GLN A 56 20.62 7.97 10.98
C GLN A 56 19.96 7.18 9.84
N GLY A 57 18.83 7.66 9.31
CA GLY A 57 18.08 6.96 8.28
C GLY A 57 16.61 6.83 8.67
N TYR A 58 15.90 5.90 8.03
CA TYR A 58 14.47 5.73 8.25
C TYR A 58 14.19 4.81 9.42
N CYS A 59 13.18 5.19 10.22
CA CYS A 59 12.73 4.40 11.36
C CYS A 59 11.26 4.05 11.19
N THR A 60 10.90 2.79 11.45
CA THR A 60 9.50 2.37 11.44
C THR A 60 8.82 2.87 12.70
N GLU A 61 7.68 3.54 12.54
CA GLU A 61 6.88 4.03 13.67
C GLU A 61 5.54 3.33 13.81
N GLY A 62 5.10 2.64 12.77
CA GLY A 62 3.87 1.87 12.85
C GLY A 62 3.74 0.96 11.65
N ILE A 63 3.13 -0.19 11.86
CA ILE A 63 2.87 -1.16 10.81
C ILE A 63 1.45 -1.66 10.97
N SER A 64 0.74 -1.75 9.84
CA SER A 64 -0.54 -2.43 9.77
C SER A 64 -0.46 -3.45 8.66
N THR A 65 -0.75 -4.70 8.97
CA THR A 65 -0.81 -5.77 7.98
C THR A 65 -2.20 -6.38 8.00
N TYR A 66 -2.65 -6.88 6.86
CA TYR A 66 -3.99 -7.43 6.72
C TYR A 66 -3.89 -8.90 6.39
N GLU A 67 -4.86 -9.68 6.88
CA GLU A 67 -4.86 -11.11 6.62
C GLU A 67 -4.91 -11.37 5.12
N VAL A 68 -3.93 -12.14 4.66
CA VAL A 68 -3.85 -12.48 3.25
C VAL A 68 -4.65 -13.75 2.97
N GLN A 69 -5.93 -13.69 3.31
CA GLN A 69 -6.85 -14.80 3.07
C GLN A 69 -8.05 -14.30 2.31
N LEU A 70 -8.36 -15.02 1.23
CA LEU A 70 -9.52 -14.73 0.42
C LEU A 70 -10.52 -15.87 0.69
N GLU A 71 -11.45 -15.62 1.62
CA GLU A 71 -12.38 -16.66 2.07
C GLU A 71 -13.81 -16.30 1.71
N GLY A 72 -14.27 -16.81 0.57
CA GLY A 72 -15.65 -16.65 0.19
C GLY A 72 -16.03 -15.33 -0.45
N GLN A 73 -15.18 -14.30 -0.36
CA GLN A 73 -15.47 -13.04 -1.02
C GLN A 73 -14.81 -12.98 -2.39
N SER A 74 -15.34 -12.12 -3.27
CA SER A 74 -14.73 -11.87 -4.56
C SER A 74 -13.43 -11.07 -4.35
N TRP A 75 -12.58 -11.04 -5.39
CA TRP A 75 -11.38 -10.22 -5.33
C TRP A 75 -11.71 -8.75 -5.10
N HIS A 76 -12.75 -8.24 -5.76
CA HIS A 76 -13.15 -6.85 -5.58
C HIS A 76 -13.54 -6.53 -4.14
N GLU A 77 -14.30 -7.42 -3.49
CA GLU A 77 -14.68 -7.26 -2.10
C GLU A 77 -13.45 -7.28 -1.18
N PHE A 78 -12.51 -8.16 -1.48
CA PHE A 78 -11.24 -8.25 -0.75
C PHE A 78 -10.45 -6.95 -0.87
N VAL A 79 -10.37 -6.39 -2.08
CA VAL A 79 -9.72 -5.11 -2.35
C VAL A 79 -10.38 -3.99 -1.55
N LEU A 80 -11.70 -3.90 -1.59
CA LEU A 80 -12.43 -2.86 -0.87
C LEU A 80 -12.18 -2.93 0.64
N LEU A 81 -12.21 -4.12 1.19
CA LEU A 81 -12.00 -4.31 2.63
C LEU A 81 -10.58 -3.90 3.03
N ASN A 82 -9.59 -4.45 2.36
CA ASN A 82 -8.19 -4.20 2.72
C ASN A 82 -7.81 -2.73 2.52
N ASN A 83 -8.25 -2.13 1.42
CA ASN A 83 -7.91 -0.75 1.14
C ASN A 83 -8.63 0.22 2.09
N SER A 84 -9.83 -0.13 2.55
CA SER A 84 -10.51 0.63 3.58
C SER A 84 -9.78 0.56 4.91
N LEU A 85 -9.29 -0.61 5.29
CA LEU A 85 -8.50 -0.78 6.51
C LEU A 85 -7.19 0.02 6.43
N ALA A 86 -6.57 0.03 5.26
CA ALA A 86 -5.35 0.80 5.03
C ALA A 86 -5.63 2.30 5.20
N ALA A 87 -6.73 2.79 4.63
CA ALA A 87 -7.11 4.19 4.76
C ALA A 87 -7.37 4.57 6.22
N GLU A 88 -8.02 3.70 6.98
CA GLU A 88 -8.27 3.93 8.40
C GLU A 88 -6.95 4.04 9.17
N PHE A 89 -6.01 3.14 8.90
CA PHE A 89 -4.71 3.18 9.55
C PHE A 89 -3.99 4.50 9.27
N VAL A 90 -3.99 4.92 8.01
CA VAL A 90 -3.33 6.18 7.62
C VAL A 90 -3.97 7.37 8.31
N LYS A 91 -5.30 7.43 8.36
CA LYS A 91 -6.02 8.55 8.98
C LYS A 91 -5.77 8.63 10.48
N HIS A 92 -5.67 7.47 11.15
CA HIS A 92 -5.43 7.43 12.58
C HIS A 92 -3.94 7.58 12.95
N ASN A 93 -3.06 7.44 11.98
CA ASN A 93 -1.61 7.52 12.19
C ASN A 93 -0.98 8.53 11.24
N ARG A 94 -1.58 9.71 11.17
CA ARG A 94 -1.10 10.78 10.32
C ARG A 94 0.21 11.33 10.85
N GLY A 95 1.25 11.27 10.02
CA GLY A 95 2.55 11.80 10.37
C GLY A 95 2.77 13.22 9.85
N GLY A 96 3.91 13.79 10.19
CA GLY A 96 4.32 15.10 9.73
C GLY A 96 5.13 15.06 8.45
N ASP A 97 5.84 16.16 8.19
CA ASP A 97 6.58 16.32 6.93
C ASP A 97 7.76 15.34 6.80
N ASP A 98 8.24 14.79 7.90
CA ASP A 98 9.33 13.83 7.91
C ASP A 98 8.84 12.38 7.90
N HIS A 99 7.53 12.17 7.68
CA HIS A 99 6.94 10.84 7.66
C HIS A 99 6.59 10.42 6.24
N PHE A 100 6.70 9.11 5.99
CA PHE A 100 6.33 8.48 4.72
C PHE A 100 5.58 7.19 5.00
N TYR A 101 4.68 6.85 4.08
CA TYR A 101 3.92 5.61 4.15
C TYR A 101 4.38 4.69 3.03
N LEU A 102 4.77 3.47 3.41
CA LEU A 102 5.12 2.43 2.43
C LEU A 102 3.91 1.52 2.26
N LEU A 103 3.56 1.23 1.02
CA LEU A 103 2.44 0.36 0.71
C LEU A 103 2.96 -0.95 0.13
N THR A 104 2.48 -2.07 0.68
CA THR A 104 2.66 -3.38 0.07
C THR A 104 1.34 -3.73 -0.59
N ALA A 105 1.35 -3.92 -1.90
CA ALA A 105 0.14 -4.13 -2.67
C ALA A 105 0.33 -5.22 -3.72
N THR A 106 -0.77 -5.83 -4.16
CA THR A 106 -0.72 -6.92 -5.12
C THR A 106 -1.91 -6.89 -6.07
N LEU A 107 -1.68 -7.39 -7.28
CA LEU A 107 -2.75 -7.71 -8.22
C LEU A 107 -3.28 -9.10 -7.92
N GLU A 108 -4.51 -9.38 -8.37
CA GLU A 108 -5.14 -10.68 -8.13
C GLU A 108 -4.28 -11.84 -8.61
N ALA A 109 -3.75 -11.75 -9.81
CA ALA A 109 -2.95 -12.84 -10.38
C ALA A 109 -1.71 -13.13 -9.54
N GLU A 110 -1.06 -12.07 -9.04
CA GLU A 110 0.13 -12.23 -8.21
C GLU A 110 -0.23 -12.79 -6.83
N PHE A 111 -1.36 -12.37 -6.29
CA PHE A 111 -1.83 -12.87 -5.00
C PHE A 111 -2.03 -14.40 -5.04
N HIS A 112 -2.67 -14.90 -6.10
CA HIS A 112 -2.88 -16.33 -6.24
C HIS A 112 -1.57 -17.10 -6.43
N ASN A 113 -0.56 -16.46 -7.03
CA ASN A 113 0.76 -17.07 -7.18
C ASN A 113 1.53 -17.10 -5.87
N LEU A 114 1.33 -16.11 -5.01
CA LEU A 114 1.97 -16.08 -3.70
C LEU A 114 1.42 -17.13 -2.75
N ARG A 115 0.23 -17.62 -3.02
CA ARG A 115 -0.47 -18.58 -2.17
C ARG A 115 -0.86 -19.80 -2.98
N PRO A 116 0.11 -20.64 -3.31
CA PRO A 116 -0.19 -21.87 -4.02
C PRO A 116 -1.07 -22.77 -3.14
N SER A 117 -2.12 -23.28 -3.74
CA SER A 117 -3.06 -24.15 -3.02
C SER A 117 -2.49 -25.53 -2.77
#